data_3546c812a06be91da1482bcf0d7949c6
#
_entry.id   3546c812a06be91da1482bcf0d7949c6
#
_cell.length_a   1.000
_cell.length_b   1.000
_cell.length_c   1.000
_cell.angle_alpha   90.00
_cell.angle_beta   90.00
_cell.angle_gamma   90.00
#
_symmetry.space_group_name_H-M   'P 1'
#
loop_
_entity.id
_entity.type
_entity.pdbx_description
1 polymer ?
#
loop_
_entity_poly.entity_id
_entity_poly.type
_entity_poly.pdbx_seq_one_letter_code
_entity_poly.pdbx_strand_id
1 'polypeptide(L)'
;MIGLKPFCGRNDLRPYLNSPWQEDGKVFACDGYIAIQIDAVPDAALPAVDPKMAGRIQKLLSQVESNNVEVAINLPADPADTCRRCDGSGYKISRACDECEGDGWFEHGTHEYECKECDGEGEHDTPATAQTAGAKECDSCDGMGVLLTRYVELHANGTAYKFQERYLTLISHLPSARLIVSGDNSAAARFEFSGGRGVVMPCRV
;
A
#
# COMPACT_ATOMS: atom_id res chain seq x y z
N MET A 1 16.94 4.98 -6.72
CA MET A 1 16.15 3.84 -7.25
C MET A 1 14.79 3.90 -6.58
N ILE A 2 13.69 3.79 -7.31
CA ILE A 2 12.33 3.84 -6.76
C ILE A 2 12.03 2.48 -6.13
N GLY A 3 11.68 2.49 -4.83
CA GLY A 3 11.24 1.29 -4.15
C GLY A 3 9.81 0.91 -4.57
N LEU A 4 9.61 -0.28 -5.11
CA LEU A 4 8.29 -0.73 -5.60
C LEU A 4 7.47 -1.48 -4.54
N LYS A 5 8.11 -1.97 -3.50
CA LYS A 5 7.44 -2.74 -2.43
C LYS A 5 6.24 -2.03 -1.79
N PRO A 6 6.27 -0.69 -1.54
CA PRO A 6 5.12 0.04 -1.00
C PRO A 6 3.88 0.06 -1.91
N PHE A 7 4.05 -0.22 -3.20
CA PHE A 7 2.97 -0.30 -4.20
C PHE A 7 2.42 -1.72 -4.37
N CYS A 8 2.95 -2.71 -3.67
CA CYS A 8 2.47 -4.08 -3.68
C CYS A 8 1.45 -4.32 -2.56
N GLY A 9 0.60 -5.34 -2.76
CA GLY A 9 -0.21 -5.90 -1.68
C GLY A 9 0.67 -6.50 -0.58
N ARG A 10 0.12 -6.61 0.63
CA ARG A 10 0.77 -7.26 1.76
C ARG A 10 -0.12 -8.39 2.24
N ASN A 11 0.39 -9.61 2.15
CA ASN A 11 -0.38 -10.81 2.49
C ASN A 11 -1.76 -10.86 1.81
N ASP A 12 -1.86 -10.24 0.61
CA ASP A 12 -3.09 -10.30 -0.19
C ASP A 12 -3.34 -11.75 -0.59
N LEU A 13 -4.60 -12.17 -0.55
CA LEU A 13 -5.02 -13.50 -0.99
C LEU A 13 -4.75 -13.75 -2.48
N ARG A 14 -4.42 -12.71 -3.22
CA ARG A 14 -3.92 -12.74 -4.61
C ARG A 14 -2.40 -12.64 -4.61
N PRO A 15 -1.65 -13.76 -4.57
CA PRO A 15 -0.20 -13.75 -4.36
C PRO A 15 0.58 -12.91 -5.37
N TYR A 16 0.04 -12.78 -6.59
CA TYR A 16 0.61 -11.99 -7.68
C TYR A 16 0.62 -10.47 -7.43
N LEU A 17 -0.08 -9.99 -6.39
CA LEU A 17 -0.01 -8.58 -5.97
C LEU A 17 1.05 -8.34 -4.89
N ASN A 18 1.58 -9.38 -4.27
CA ASN A 18 2.49 -9.25 -3.12
C ASN A 18 3.96 -8.94 -3.51
N SER A 19 4.26 -8.90 -4.79
CA SER A 19 5.60 -8.57 -5.29
C SER A 19 5.52 -7.85 -6.64
N PRO A 20 6.53 -7.01 -6.98
CA PRO A 20 6.65 -6.46 -8.31
C PRO A 20 6.87 -7.57 -9.34
N TRP A 21 6.49 -7.33 -10.59
CA TRP A 21 6.72 -8.25 -11.71
C TRP A 21 7.22 -7.51 -12.94
N GLN A 22 7.77 -8.28 -13.89
CA GLN A 22 8.20 -7.77 -15.18
C GLN A 22 7.29 -8.26 -16.30
N GLU A 23 6.95 -7.34 -17.21
CA GLU A 23 6.16 -7.61 -18.43
C GLU A 23 6.56 -6.64 -19.53
N ASP A 24 6.81 -7.13 -20.74
CA ASP A 24 7.15 -6.35 -21.93
C ASP A 24 8.23 -5.27 -21.71
N GLY A 25 9.31 -5.63 -21.00
CA GLY A 25 10.41 -4.72 -20.72
C GLY A 25 10.08 -3.57 -19.77
N LYS A 26 9.00 -3.67 -19.04
CA LYS A 26 8.58 -2.75 -17.96
C LYS A 26 8.46 -3.51 -16.65
N VAL A 27 8.56 -2.76 -15.56
CA VAL A 27 8.33 -3.30 -14.20
C VAL A 27 7.07 -2.69 -13.62
N PHE A 28 6.27 -3.52 -12.99
CA PHE A 28 4.98 -3.17 -12.41
C PHE A 28 4.91 -3.55 -10.94
N ALA A 29 4.12 -2.80 -10.18
CA ALA A 29 3.65 -3.17 -8.86
C ALA A 29 2.21 -2.68 -8.69
N CYS A 30 1.40 -3.43 -7.94
CA CYS A 30 0.00 -3.11 -7.70
C CYS A 30 -0.48 -3.76 -6.41
N ASP A 31 -1.32 -3.05 -5.63
CA ASP A 31 -2.01 -3.61 -4.47
C ASP A 31 -3.52 -3.78 -4.69
N GLY A 32 -4.01 -3.45 -5.89
CA GLY A 32 -5.43 -3.48 -6.26
C GLY A 32 -6.10 -2.12 -6.24
N TYR A 33 -5.50 -1.09 -5.62
CA TYR A 33 -6.01 0.28 -5.56
C TYR A 33 -5.06 1.30 -6.19
N ILE A 34 -3.77 1.01 -6.14
CA ILE A 34 -2.72 1.77 -6.84
C ILE A 34 -1.92 0.81 -7.72
N ALA A 35 -1.49 1.28 -8.87
CA ALA A 35 -0.55 0.55 -9.71
C ALA A 35 0.49 1.50 -10.27
N ILE A 36 1.72 1.05 -10.35
CA ILE A 36 2.87 1.80 -10.86
C ILE A 36 3.56 1.01 -11.98
N GLN A 37 4.01 1.72 -13.00
CA GLN A 37 4.85 1.22 -14.09
C GLN A 37 6.13 2.04 -14.14
N ILE A 38 7.27 1.37 -14.17
CA ILE A 38 8.59 1.98 -14.42
C ILE A 38 9.29 1.27 -15.55
N ASP A 39 10.34 1.87 -16.08
CA ASP A 39 11.22 1.20 -17.03
C ASP A 39 11.95 0.04 -16.35
N ALA A 40 12.25 -1.02 -17.13
CA ALA A 40 12.95 -2.16 -16.59
C ALA A 40 14.30 -1.73 -15.99
N VAL A 41 14.56 -2.23 -14.78
CA VAL A 41 15.86 -2.07 -14.15
C VAL A 41 16.76 -3.21 -14.65
N PRO A 42 17.90 -2.93 -15.28
CA PRO A 42 18.85 -3.97 -15.62
C PRO A 42 19.22 -4.80 -14.39
N ASP A 43 19.33 -6.10 -14.55
CA ASP A 43 19.74 -7.07 -13.51
C ASP A 43 18.77 -7.31 -12.34
N ALA A 44 17.56 -6.79 -12.38
CA ALA A 44 16.54 -7.16 -11.41
C ALA A 44 15.92 -8.52 -11.77
N ALA A 45 16.20 -9.56 -10.99
CA ALA A 45 15.55 -10.87 -11.13
C ALA A 45 14.11 -10.80 -10.58
N LEU A 46 13.21 -10.16 -11.34
CA LEU A 46 11.79 -10.07 -10.99
C LEU A 46 11.02 -11.24 -11.63
N PRO A 47 9.97 -11.73 -10.97
CA PRO A 47 9.12 -12.75 -11.55
C PRO A 47 8.44 -12.23 -12.84
N ALA A 48 8.16 -13.14 -13.75
CA ALA A 48 7.29 -12.86 -14.88
C ALA A 48 5.86 -12.57 -14.39
N VAL A 49 5.10 -11.86 -15.21
CA VAL A 49 3.70 -11.53 -14.92
C VAL A 49 2.86 -12.80 -14.72
N ASP A 50 2.01 -12.82 -13.69
CA ASP A 50 0.98 -13.84 -13.56
C ASP A 50 -0.05 -13.70 -14.71
N PRO A 51 -0.48 -14.79 -15.38
CA PRO A 51 -1.44 -14.73 -16.47
C PRO A 51 -2.74 -13.99 -16.13
N LYS A 52 -3.14 -13.96 -14.86
CA LYS A 52 -4.29 -13.18 -14.40
C LYS A 52 -4.08 -11.67 -14.44
N MET A 53 -2.84 -11.22 -14.47
CA MET A 53 -2.47 -9.80 -14.47
C MET A 53 -1.99 -9.31 -15.84
N ALA A 54 -1.62 -10.23 -16.73
CA ALA A 54 -1.08 -9.90 -18.05
C ALA A 54 -1.94 -8.86 -18.79
N GLY A 55 -1.31 -7.76 -19.19
CA GLY A 55 -1.94 -6.65 -19.93
C GLY A 55 -2.93 -5.80 -19.12
N ARG A 56 -3.26 -6.15 -17.87
CA ARG A 56 -4.30 -5.42 -17.11
C ARG A 56 -3.89 -4.02 -16.73
N ILE A 57 -2.66 -3.84 -16.28
CA ILE A 57 -2.19 -2.51 -15.89
C ILE A 57 -2.00 -1.62 -17.12
N GLN A 58 -1.46 -2.14 -18.22
CA GLN A 58 -1.36 -1.40 -19.48
C GLN A 58 -2.74 -0.95 -19.98
N LYS A 59 -3.75 -1.82 -19.88
CA LYS A 59 -5.13 -1.47 -20.23
C LYS A 59 -5.68 -0.35 -19.34
N LEU A 60 -5.46 -0.41 -18.02
CA LEU A 60 -5.87 0.67 -17.12
C LEU A 60 -5.17 1.97 -17.43
N LEU A 61 -3.87 1.94 -17.69
CA LEU A 61 -3.08 3.11 -18.06
C LEU A 61 -3.62 3.75 -19.36
N SER A 62 -3.96 2.93 -20.37
CA SER A 62 -4.55 3.44 -21.61
C SER A 62 -5.93 4.08 -21.40
N GLN A 63 -6.75 3.57 -20.50
CA GLN A 63 -8.06 4.13 -20.19
C GLN A 63 -7.97 5.52 -19.53
N VAL A 64 -6.91 5.81 -18.80
CA VAL A 64 -6.70 7.10 -18.11
C VAL A 64 -5.83 8.09 -18.91
N GLU A 65 -5.40 7.75 -20.11
CA GLU A 65 -4.58 8.65 -20.95
C GLU A 65 -5.33 9.94 -21.33
N SER A 66 -6.65 9.90 -21.42
CA SER A 66 -7.50 11.07 -21.69
C SER A 66 -7.68 11.99 -20.48
N ASN A 67 -7.26 11.58 -19.27
CA ASN A 67 -7.27 12.44 -18.10
C ASN A 67 -6.35 13.65 -18.37
N ASN A 68 -6.83 14.86 -18.13
CA ASN A 68 -6.13 16.10 -18.53
C ASN A 68 -6.17 17.20 -17.47
N VAL A 69 -6.78 16.97 -16.32
CA VAL A 69 -6.88 17.95 -15.24
C VAL A 69 -5.85 17.64 -14.17
N GLU A 70 -4.78 18.42 -14.13
CA GLU A 70 -3.78 18.30 -13.06
C GLU A 70 -4.36 18.83 -11.74
N VAL A 71 -4.15 18.09 -10.66
CA VAL A 71 -4.57 18.43 -9.32
C VAL A 71 -3.40 18.40 -8.37
N ALA A 72 -3.26 19.46 -7.56
CA ALA A 72 -2.20 19.51 -6.55
C ALA A 72 -2.47 18.50 -5.43
N ILE A 73 -1.46 17.74 -5.07
CA ILE A 73 -1.51 16.82 -3.93
C ILE A 73 -1.26 17.63 -2.65
N ASN A 74 -2.33 17.97 -1.95
CA ASN A 74 -2.28 18.67 -0.69
C ASN A 74 -2.54 17.68 0.44
N LEU A 75 -1.48 17.21 1.09
CA LEU A 75 -1.58 16.33 2.26
C LEU A 75 -1.98 17.15 3.50
N PRO A 76 -2.68 16.52 4.46
CA PRO A 76 -2.99 17.17 5.73
C PRO A 76 -1.75 17.69 6.44
N ALA A 77 -1.82 18.89 6.99
CA ALA A 77 -0.72 19.49 7.75
C ALA A 77 -0.55 18.86 9.14
N ASP A 78 -1.66 18.31 9.69
CA ASP A 78 -1.60 17.63 10.97
C ASP A 78 -0.84 16.30 10.85
N PRO A 79 0.03 15.97 11.82
CA PRO A 79 0.74 14.71 11.81
C PRO A 79 -0.25 13.52 11.78
N ALA A 80 0.11 12.48 11.08
CA ALA A 80 -0.61 11.22 11.14
C ALA A 80 -0.43 10.57 12.52
N ASP A 81 -1.41 9.78 12.95
CA ASP A 81 -1.33 9.07 14.22
C ASP A 81 -0.15 8.11 14.25
N THR A 82 0.62 8.16 15.33
CA THR A 82 1.72 7.22 15.54
C THR A 82 1.17 5.80 15.67
N CYS A 83 1.78 4.87 14.95
CA CYS A 83 1.42 3.47 15.05
C CYS A 83 1.81 2.91 16.42
N ARG A 84 0.82 2.53 17.23
CA ARG A 84 1.03 2.03 18.58
C ARG A 84 1.73 0.67 18.62
N ARG A 85 1.52 -0.19 17.61
CA ARG A 85 2.14 -1.53 17.54
C ARG A 85 3.66 -1.50 17.45
N CYS A 86 4.22 -0.51 16.78
CA CYS A 86 5.67 -0.35 16.62
C CYS A 86 6.21 0.92 17.27
N ASP A 87 5.37 1.63 18.01
CA ASP A 87 5.71 2.91 18.65
C ASP A 87 6.42 3.88 17.69
N GLY A 88 5.90 3.99 16.48
CA GLY A 88 6.43 4.88 15.45
C GLY A 88 7.69 4.41 14.73
N SER A 89 8.29 3.29 15.12
CA SER A 89 9.55 2.80 14.52
C SER A 89 9.39 2.18 13.12
N GLY A 90 8.18 1.77 12.77
CA GLY A 90 7.88 1.01 11.55
C GLY A 90 8.26 -0.47 11.63
N TYR A 91 8.88 -0.94 12.71
CA TYR A 91 9.36 -2.32 12.88
C TYR A 91 8.92 -2.92 14.20
N LYS A 92 8.70 -4.24 14.20
CA LYS A 92 8.32 -5.00 15.38
C LYS A 92 8.99 -6.36 15.43
N ILE A 93 9.08 -6.94 16.61
CA ILE A 93 9.33 -8.36 16.84
C ILE A 93 8.05 -8.94 17.42
N SER A 94 7.51 -9.98 16.77
CA SER A 94 6.37 -10.74 17.27
C SER A 94 6.87 -12.00 17.97
N ARG A 95 6.27 -12.30 19.13
CA ARG A 95 6.48 -13.56 19.87
C ARG A 95 5.13 -14.21 20.10
N ALA A 96 5.06 -15.51 19.92
CA ALA A 96 3.85 -16.26 20.23
C ALA A 96 3.43 -15.99 21.69
N CYS A 97 2.13 -15.87 21.90
CA CYS A 97 1.56 -15.77 23.23
C CYS A 97 1.72 -17.11 23.94
N ASP A 98 2.40 -17.12 25.09
CA ASP A 98 2.66 -18.35 25.85
C ASP A 98 1.36 -18.95 26.44
N GLU A 99 0.34 -18.12 26.74
CA GLU A 99 -0.93 -18.56 27.33
C GLU A 99 -1.77 -19.39 26.36
N CYS A 100 -1.85 -19.00 25.08
CA CYS A 100 -2.60 -19.72 24.05
C CYS A 100 -1.70 -20.42 23.03
N GLU A 101 -0.40 -20.52 23.31
CA GLU A 101 0.59 -21.17 22.43
C GLU A 101 0.62 -20.61 21.00
N GLY A 102 0.16 -19.38 20.82
CA GLY A 102 0.12 -18.69 19.53
C GLY A 102 -1.22 -18.78 18.81
N ASP A 103 -2.21 -19.51 19.32
CA ASP A 103 -3.49 -19.72 18.64
C ASP A 103 -4.43 -18.50 18.72
N GLY A 104 -4.28 -17.66 19.77
CA GLY A 104 -5.17 -16.53 20.05
C GLY A 104 -6.48 -16.91 20.71
N TRP A 105 -6.82 -18.20 20.74
CA TRP A 105 -8.10 -18.72 21.17
C TRP A 105 -7.97 -19.98 22.00
N PHE A 106 -8.97 -20.27 22.80
CA PHE A 106 -9.10 -21.52 23.56
C PHE A 106 -10.39 -22.21 23.17
N GLU A 107 -10.35 -23.50 22.97
CA GLU A 107 -11.53 -24.34 22.79
C GLU A 107 -11.96 -24.95 24.11
N HIS A 108 -13.25 -24.84 24.43
CA HIS A 108 -13.86 -25.58 25.54
C HIS A 108 -15.22 -26.14 25.11
N GLY A 109 -15.27 -27.45 24.92
CA GLY A 109 -16.45 -28.13 24.38
C GLY A 109 -16.72 -27.73 22.93
N THR A 110 -17.84 -27.05 22.67
CA THR A 110 -18.22 -26.54 21.35
C THR A 110 -18.05 -25.02 21.24
N HIS A 111 -17.38 -24.40 22.19
CA HIS A 111 -17.21 -22.94 22.25
C HIS A 111 -15.73 -22.56 22.11
N GLU A 112 -15.51 -21.46 21.41
CA GLU A 112 -14.21 -20.81 21.30
C GLU A 112 -14.20 -19.55 22.16
N TYR A 113 -13.09 -19.31 22.86
CA TYR A 113 -12.88 -18.17 23.74
C TYR A 113 -11.62 -17.45 23.35
N GLU A 114 -11.73 -16.16 23.16
CA GLU A 114 -10.58 -15.29 22.85
C GLU A 114 -9.57 -15.27 24.01
N CYS A 115 -8.31 -15.46 23.71
CA CYS A 115 -7.23 -15.32 24.68
C CYS A 115 -7.13 -13.87 25.14
N LYS A 116 -7.33 -13.64 26.44
CA LYS A 116 -7.31 -12.29 27.00
C LYS A 116 -5.91 -11.72 27.21
N GLU A 117 -4.90 -12.58 27.25
CA GLU A 117 -3.51 -12.16 27.38
C GLU A 117 -3.00 -11.47 26.11
N CYS A 118 -3.44 -11.91 24.93
CA CYS A 118 -3.05 -11.35 23.65
C CYS A 118 -4.22 -10.75 22.86
N ASP A 119 -5.39 -10.58 23.47
CA ASP A 119 -6.62 -10.07 22.83
C ASP A 119 -6.93 -10.78 21.50
N GLY A 120 -6.78 -12.11 21.48
CA GLY A 120 -7.05 -12.93 20.30
C GLY A 120 -6.00 -12.90 19.20
N GLU A 121 -4.94 -12.10 19.33
CA GLU A 121 -3.91 -11.93 18.29
C GLU A 121 -2.97 -13.15 18.16
N GLY A 122 -2.86 -13.99 19.18
CA GLY A 122 -1.96 -15.14 19.23
C GLY A 122 -0.49 -14.76 19.47
N GLU A 123 -0.16 -13.47 19.41
CA GLU A 123 1.21 -12.98 19.55
C GLU A 123 1.29 -11.66 20.33
N HIS A 124 2.47 -11.40 20.87
CA HIS A 124 2.82 -10.11 21.47
C HIS A 124 3.84 -9.39 20.62
N ASP A 125 3.51 -8.17 20.23
CA ASP A 125 4.39 -7.31 19.46
C ASP A 125 5.24 -6.43 20.38
N THR A 126 6.53 -6.35 20.09
CA THR A 126 7.46 -5.44 20.74
C THR A 126 8.05 -4.49 19.70
N PRO A 127 8.00 -3.16 19.92
CA PRO A 127 8.66 -2.20 19.04
C PRO A 127 10.13 -2.54 18.81
N ALA A 128 10.59 -2.41 17.57
CA ALA A 128 11.95 -2.73 17.16
C ALA A 128 12.45 -1.69 16.13
N THR A 129 13.68 -1.82 15.69
CA THR A 129 14.22 -1.02 14.58
C THR A 129 14.61 -1.93 13.42
N ALA A 130 14.86 -1.36 12.24
CA ALA A 130 15.30 -2.11 11.07
C ALA A 130 16.60 -2.92 11.31
N GLN A 131 17.41 -2.51 12.28
CA GLN A 131 18.67 -3.15 12.64
C GLN A 131 18.52 -4.24 13.69
N THR A 132 17.36 -4.35 14.33
CA THR A 132 17.11 -5.34 15.37
C THR A 132 17.01 -6.75 14.75
N ALA A 133 17.78 -7.68 15.24
CA ALA A 133 17.75 -9.06 14.73
C ALA A 133 16.34 -9.68 14.90
N GLY A 134 15.80 -10.24 13.82
CA GLY A 134 14.45 -10.81 13.80
C GLY A 134 13.31 -9.78 13.66
N ALA A 135 13.63 -8.49 13.56
CA ALA A 135 12.60 -7.46 13.31
C ALA A 135 11.96 -7.64 11.93
N LYS A 136 10.66 -7.42 11.89
CA LYS A 136 9.86 -7.39 10.67
C LYS A 136 9.24 -5.99 10.52
N GLU A 137 8.95 -5.58 9.30
CA GLU A 137 8.14 -4.38 9.07
C GLU A 137 6.79 -4.53 9.77
N CYS A 138 6.36 -3.49 10.46
CA CYS A 138 5.06 -3.48 11.13
C CYS A 138 3.94 -3.50 10.09
N ASP A 139 3.12 -4.53 10.13
CA ASP A 139 1.99 -4.75 9.23
C ASP A 139 0.86 -3.74 9.43
N SER A 140 0.68 -3.23 10.66
CA SER A 140 -0.38 -2.26 10.98
C SER A 140 -0.16 -0.88 10.34
N CYS A 141 1.09 -0.49 10.07
CA CYS A 141 1.42 0.80 9.47
C CYS A 141 2.26 0.67 8.19
N ASP A 142 2.37 -0.55 7.66
CA ASP A 142 3.16 -0.83 6.45
C ASP A 142 4.63 -0.38 6.56
N GLY A 143 5.22 -0.48 7.74
CA GLY A 143 6.59 -0.06 8.01
C GLY A 143 6.79 1.47 8.09
N MET A 144 5.70 2.25 7.98
CA MET A 144 5.79 3.73 7.96
C MET A 144 5.91 4.35 9.35
N GLY A 145 5.61 3.62 10.41
CA GLY A 145 5.59 4.14 11.79
C GLY A 145 4.35 4.99 12.12
N VAL A 146 3.56 5.37 11.11
CA VAL A 146 2.36 6.20 11.25
C VAL A 146 1.17 5.56 10.53
N LEU A 147 -0.04 5.85 11.01
CA LEU A 147 -1.28 5.31 10.45
C LEU A 147 -1.87 6.30 9.44
N LEU A 148 -1.67 6.05 8.15
CA LEU A 148 -2.22 6.85 7.05
C LEU A 148 -3.61 6.33 6.65
N THR A 149 -4.55 6.35 7.59
CA THR A 149 -5.91 5.81 7.41
C THR A 149 -6.92 6.84 6.94
N ARG A 150 -6.53 8.12 6.92
CA ARG A 150 -7.42 9.22 6.54
C ARG A 150 -7.70 9.23 5.04
N TYR A 151 -8.79 9.91 4.69
CA TYR A 151 -9.11 10.26 3.32
C TYR A 151 -8.79 11.74 3.09
N VAL A 152 -8.21 12.04 1.95
CA VAL A 152 -7.89 13.40 1.51
C VAL A 152 -8.79 13.75 0.34
N GLU A 153 -9.44 14.90 0.42
CA GLU A 153 -10.26 15.44 -0.65
C GLU A 153 -9.48 16.50 -1.42
N LEU A 154 -9.36 16.29 -2.72
CA LEU A 154 -8.70 17.20 -3.65
C LEU A 154 -9.75 17.80 -4.59
N HIS A 155 -9.62 19.07 -4.94
CA HIS A 155 -10.57 19.75 -5.78
C HIS A 155 -9.93 20.20 -7.09
N ALA A 156 -10.63 19.94 -8.20
CA ALA A 156 -10.26 20.45 -9.52
C ALA A 156 -11.53 20.74 -10.34
N ASN A 157 -11.59 21.88 -10.98
CA ASN A 157 -12.69 22.30 -11.86
C ASN A 157 -14.10 22.13 -11.23
N GLY A 158 -14.23 22.38 -9.92
CA GLY A 158 -15.50 22.24 -9.19
C GLY A 158 -15.88 20.81 -8.81
N THR A 159 -15.04 19.83 -9.13
CA THR A 159 -15.23 18.41 -8.77
C THR A 159 -14.32 18.06 -7.59
N ALA A 160 -14.87 17.36 -6.61
CA ALA A 160 -14.14 16.81 -5.47
C ALA A 160 -13.73 15.35 -5.74
N TYR A 161 -12.48 15.04 -5.49
CA TYR A 161 -11.88 13.70 -5.64
C TYR A 161 -11.35 13.23 -4.29
N LYS A 162 -11.75 12.07 -3.85
CA LYS A 162 -11.38 11.53 -2.54
C LYS A 162 -10.42 10.37 -2.69
N PHE A 163 -9.27 10.45 -2.05
CA PHE A 163 -8.24 9.41 -2.08
C PHE A 163 -7.82 9.03 -0.67
N GLN A 164 -7.32 7.82 -0.48
CA GLN A 164 -6.65 7.46 0.75
C GLN A 164 -5.33 8.25 0.87
N GLU A 165 -5.08 8.83 2.03
CA GLU A 165 -3.87 9.60 2.34
C GLU A 165 -2.60 8.80 2.02
N ARG A 166 -2.59 7.53 2.35
CA ARG A 166 -1.49 6.60 2.09
C ARG A 166 -1.04 6.63 0.62
N TYR A 167 -1.97 6.60 -0.32
CA TYR A 167 -1.61 6.58 -1.75
C TYR A 167 -1.11 7.94 -2.23
N LEU A 168 -1.72 9.02 -1.78
CA LEU A 168 -1.23 10.35 -2.11
C LEU A 168 0.16 10.61 -1.52
N THR A 169 0.44 10.10 -0.33
CA THR A 169 1.77 10.16 0.30
C THR A 169 2.79 9.38 -0.54
N LEU A 170 2.48 8.16 -0.96
CA LEU A 170 3.36 7.38 -1.84
C LEU A 170 3.66 8.11 -3.15
N ILE A 171 2.64 8.70 -3.78
CA ILE A 171 2.79 9.45 -5.03
C ILE A 171 3.62 10.71 -4.80
N SER A 172 3.39 11.46 -3.73
CA SER A 172 4.10 12.71 -3.44
C SER A 172 5.60 12.53 -3.21
N HIS A 173 6.03 11.34 -2.81
CA HIS A 173 7.45 10.99 -2.65
C HIS A 173 8.14 10.58 -3.96
N LEU A 174 7.40 10.42 -5.05
CA LEU A 174 8.00 10.15 -6.35
C LEU A 174 8.60 11.43 -6.97
N PRO A 175 9.71 11.33 -7.69
CA PRO A 175 10.38 12.51 -8.23
C PRO A 175 9.51 13.22 -9.29
N SER A 176 9.26 14.51 -9.09
CA SER A 176 8.44 15.34 -9.99
C SER A 176 7.03 14.77 -10.24
N ALA A 177 6.42 14.20 -9.21
CA ALA A 177 5.11 13.58 -9.32
C ALA A 177 4.01 14.59 -9.65
N ARG A 178 3.10 14.20 -10.55
CA ARG A 178 1.88 14.94 -10.89
C ARG A 178 0.70 13.99 -10.85
N LEU A 179 -0.40 14.43 -10.29
CA LEU A 179 -1.67 13.70 -10.27
C LEU A 179 -2.63 14.33 -11.29
N ILE A 180 -3.23 13.51 -12.13
CA ILE A 180 -4.05 13.94 -13.25
C ILE A 180 -5.38 13.18 -13.20
N VAL A 181 -6.47 13.91 -13.14
CA VAL A 181 -7.83 13.39 -13.01
C VAL A 181 -8.65 13.63 -14.28
N SER A 182 -9.74 12.90 -14.42
CA SER A 182 -10.80 13.19 -15.42
C SER A 182 -11.87 14.11 -14.81
N GLY A 183 -12.92 14.40 -15.56
CA GLY A 183 -14.11 15.09 -15.01
C GLY A 183 -14.99 14.19 -14.14
N ASP A 184 -14.72 12.89 -14.08
CA ASP A 184 -15.44 11.88 -13.30
C ASP A 184 -14.63 11.53 -12.04
N ASN A 185 -15.19 11.84 -10.86
CA ASN A 185 -14.55 11.57 -9.57
C ASN A 185 -14.59 10.10 -9.14
N SER A 186 -15.27 9.24 -9.88
CA SER A 186 -15.26 7.78 -9.67
C SER A 186 -14.27 7.06 -10.57
N ALA A 187 -13.73 7.74 -11.58
CA ALA A 187 -12.77 7.18 -12.52
C ALA A 187 -11.35 7.18 -11.90
N ALA A 188 -10.53 6.22 -12.31
CA ALA A 188 -9.14 6.15 -11.90
C ALA A 188 -8.40 7.45 -12.26
N ALA A 189 -7.57 7.94 -11.34
CA ALA A 189 -6.65 9.03 -11.62
C ALA A 189 -5.32 8.47 -12.14
N ARG A 190 -4.69 9.19 -13.05
CA ARG A 190 -3.34 8.92 -13.53
C ARG A 190 -2.34 9.72 -12.70
N PHE A 191 -1.20 9.15 -12.42
CA PHE A 191 -0.05 9.92 -11.95
C PHE A 191 1.16 9.67 -12.83
N GLU A 192 1.98 10.70 -12.98
CA GLU A 192 3.22 10.68 -13.74
C GLU A 192 4.36 11.17 -12.86
N PHE A 193 5.55 10.66 -13.10
CA PHE A 193 6.75 11.06 -12.37
C PHE A 193 8.00 10.78 -13.21
N SER A 194 9.16 11.32 -12.80
CA SER A 194 10.42 11.05 -13.50
C SER A 194 10.81 9.58 -13.36
N GLY A 195 10.66 8.82 -14.45
CA GLY A 195 10.97 7.39 -14.53
C GLY A 195 9.77 6.46 -14.55
N GLY A 196 8.54 6.99 -14.65
CA GLY A 196 7.38 6.14 -14.79
C GLY A 196 6.03 6.84 -14.70
N ARG A 197 5.00 6.02 -14.62
CA ARG A 197 3.60 6.45 -14.50
C ARG A 197 2.79 5.44 -13.70
N GLY A 198 1.60 5.80 -13.30
CA GLY A 198 0.71 4.89 -12.61
C GLY A 198 -0.73 5.34 -12.59
N VAL A 199 -1.54 4.55 -11.92
CA VAL A 199 -2.96 4.83 -11.68
C VAL A 199 -3.27 4.65 -10.20
N VAL A 200 -4.20 5.45 -9.69
CA VAL A 200 -4.73 5.34 -8.34
C VAL A 200 -6.25 5.45 -8.39
N MET A 201 -6.91 4.57 -7.63
CA MET A 201 -8.36 4.56 -7.56
C MET A 201 -8.85 5.57 -6.52
N PRO A 202 -9.81 6.43 -6.86
CA PRO A 202 -10.50 7.25 -5.88
C PRO A 202 -11.39 6.37 -4.99
N CYS A 203 -11.65 6.87 -3.78
CA CYS A 203 -12.63 6.26 -2.89
C CYS A 203 -14.03 6.65 -3.34
N ARG A 204 -14.89 5.66 -3.52
CA ARG A 204 -16.33 5.91 -3.73
C ARG A 204 -16.93 6.35 -2.39
N VAL A 205 -17.62 7.44 -2.40
CA VAL A 205 -18.39 7.95 -1.26
C VAL A 205 -19.81 7.42 -1.36
#